data_5b304ff4f825af1c5aef8cf37850f202
#
_entry.id   5b304ff4f825af1c5aef8cf37850f202
#
_cell.length_a   1.000
_cell.length_b   1.000
_cell.length_c   1.000
_cell.angle_alpha   90.00
_cell.angle_beta   90.00
_cell.angle_gamma   90.00
#
_symmetry.space_group_name_H-M   'P 1'
#
loop_
_entity.id
_entity.type
_entity.pdbx_description
1 polymer ?
#
loop_
_entity_poly.entity_id
_entity_poly.type
_entity_poly.pdbx_seq_one_letter_code
_entity_poly.pdbx_strand_id
1 'polypeptide(L)'
;MEERMEYIVLDLEWNQSNTGKEDAVEKLPFEIIEIGAIKLNKERVMVSEFNELIKPQVYHEMHKITSKLIHIQMQELERGRPFPEVGGDFVRWCGQEEYLFCTWGTLDLTELQRNMAYYEMPLLAPGPLPYLDVQKLFAIAYEERKIRRNLEYAIDYLHIEKDIPFHRAFSDAYYTAKILIRILEEHPEVVVNLSYDTFCPPKDRRDEVKAQFDTYVKYISREFKDKTEAFADKEVVSSKCYLCHRNLRKKIKWFSAN
;
A
#
# COMPACT_ATOMS: atom_id res chain seq x y z
N MET A 1 -3.03 17.79 -13.44
CA MET A 1 -2.92 16.30 -13.44
C MET A 1 -4.12 15.61 -12.80
N GLU A 2 -4.97 16.32 -12.07
CA GLU A 2 -6.07 15.75 -11.24
C GLU A 2 -7.35 15.35 -12.00
N GLU A 3 -7.58 15.84 -13.21
CA GLU A 3 -8.90 15.67 -13.87
C GLU A 3 -9.08 14.35 -14.66
N ARG A 4 -8.11 13.42 -14.64
CA ARG A 4 -8.17 12.23 -15.50
C ARG A 4 -7.74 10.91 -14.85
N MET A 5 -7.53 10.86 -13.55
CA MET A 5 -6.99 9.67 -12.89
C MET A 5 -8.07 8.86 -12.19
N GLU A 6 -8.03 7.55 -12.36
CA GLU A 6 -8.84 6.60 -11.59
C GLU A 6 -8.12 6.24 -10.28
N TYR A 7 -8.86 5.72 -9.31
CA TYR A 7 -8.28 5.24 -8.06
C TYR A 7 -8.66 3.78 -7.83
N ILE A 8 -7.70 2.98 -7.43
CA ILE A 8 -7.93 1.60 -6.99
C ILE A 8 -7.67 1.54 -5.50
N VAL A 9 -8.75 1.52 -4.72
CA VAL A 9 -8.68 1.39 -3.27
C VAL A 9 -8.58 -0.07 -2.93
N LEU A 10 -7.49 -0.46 -2.28
CA LEU A 10 -7.10 -1.84 -2.01
C LEU A 10 -6.93 -2.06 -0.53
N ASP A 11 -7.39 -3.20 -0.07
CA ASP A 11 -7.07 -3.78 1.23
C ASP A 11 -6.84 -5.28 1.08
N LEU A 12 -6.01 -5.85 1.95
CA LEU A 12 -5.60 -7.25 1.92
C LEU A 12 -5.73 -7.90 3.29
N GLU A 13 -6.19 -9.13 3.30
CA GLU A 13 -6.02 -9.99 4.47
C GLU A 13 -4.96 -11.06 4.20
N TRP A 14 -4.17 -11.37 5.21
CA TRP A 14 -3.10 -12.35 5.09
C TRP A 14 -3.00 -13.31 6.28
N ASN A 15 -2.48 -14.49 5.99
CA ASN A 15 -2.09 -15.48 6.97
C ASN A 15 -0.57 -15.49 7.15
N GLN A 16 -0.10 -16.06 8.24
CA GLN A 16 1.31 -16.17 8.59
C GLN A 16 1.59 -17.43 9.40
N SER A 17 2.88 -17.73 9.65
CA SER A 17 3.29 -18.87 10.47
C SER A 17 2.75 -18.78 11.91
N ASN A 18 2.19 -19.87 12.43
CA ASN A 18 1.72 -20.00 13.82
C ASN A 18 2.87 -20.04 14.85
N THR A 19 4.06 -20.47 14.44
CA THR A 19 5.24 -20.64 15.28
C THR A 19 6.18 -19.43 15.26
N GLY A 20 5.77 -18.35 14.59
CA GLY A 20 6.53 -17.13 14.49
C GLY A 20 7.65 -17.20 13.44
N LYS A 21 8.75 -16.46 13.67
CA LYS A 21 9.81 -16.30 12.65
C LYS A 21 10.59 -17.58 12.35
N GLU A 22 10.58 -18.57 13.25
CA GLU A 22 11.40 -19.79 13.10
C GLU A 22 10.94 -20.67 11.92
N ASP A 23 9.62 -20.73 11.68
CA ASP A 23 9.03 -21.51 10.58
C ASP A 23 8.42 -20.62 9.49
N ALA A 24 8.63 -19.30 9.56
CA ALA A 24 8.17 -18.41 8.53
C ALA A 24 9.05 -18.55 7.27
N VAL A 25 8.40 -18.61 6.10
CA VAL A 25 9.10 -18.53 4.83
C VAL A 25 9.63 -17.11 4.66
N GLU A 26 10.95 -16.94 4.65
CA GLU A 26 11.61 -15.63 4.63
C GLU A 26 11.10 -14.73 3.49
N LYS A 27 10.89 -15.32 2.31
CA LYS A 27 10.40 -14.61 1.12
C LYS A 27 8.88 -14.38 1.12
N LEU A 28 8.13 -15.00 2.03
CA LEU A 28 6.68 -14.91 2.14
C LEU A 28 6.25 -14.87 3.62
N PRO A 29 6.62 -13.87 4.40
CA PRO A 29 6.23 -13.78 5.80
C PRO A 29 4.71 -13.68 5.99
N PHE A 30 4.02 -13.10 5.02
CA PHE A 30 2.57 -12.94 4.97
C PHE A 30 2.04 -13.48 3.64
N GLU A 31 1.22 -14.52 3.69
CA GLU A 31 0.54 -15.09 2.54
C GLU A 31 -0.85 -14.48 2.42
N ILE A 32 -1.14 -13.83 1.32
CA ILE A 32 -2.43 -13.17 1.07
C ILE A 32 -3.51 -14.24 0.91
N ILE A 33 -4.61 -14.06 1.65
CA ILE A 33 -5.77 -14.95 1.68
C ILE A 33 -7.08 -14.28 1.24
N GLU A 34 -7.10 -12.95 1.13
CA GLU A 34 -8.21 -12.19 0.57
C GLU A 34 -7.68 -10.92 -0.10
N ILE A 35 -8.23 -10.58 -1.26
CA ILE A 35 -8.05 -9.30 -1.93
C ILE A 35 -9.41 -8.62 -2.01
N GLY A 36 -9.53 -7.44 -1.42
CA GLY A 36 -10.68 -6.55 -1.54
C GLY A 36 -10.28 -5.25 -2.21
N ALA A 37 -11.02 -4.83 -3.25
CA ALA A 37 -10.73 -3.55 -3.87
C ALA A 37 -11.97 -2.89 -4.47
N ILE A 38 -11.92 -1.55 -4.51
CA ILE A 38 -12.94 -0.68 -5.12
C ILE A 38 -12.25 0.19 -6.16
N LYS A 39 -12.82 0.25 -7.36
CA LYS A 39 -12.40 1.19 -8.40
C LYS A 39 -13.27 2.44 -8.34
N LEU A 40 -12.63 3.60 -8.19
CA LEU A 40 -13.25 4.89 -8.36
C LEU A 40 -12.87 5.44 -9.73
N ASN A 41 -13.88 5.93 -10.46
CA ASN A 41 -13.63 6.63 -11.71
C ASN A 41 -13.11 8.06 -11.46
N LYS A 42 -12.89 8.80 -12.54
CA LYS A 42 -12.40 10.20 -12.53
C LYS A 42 -13.33 11.16 -11.78
N GLU A 43 -14.61 10.85 -11.73
CA GLU A 43 -15.65 11.58 -11.00
C GLU A 43 -15.77 11.12 -9.53
N ARG A 44 -14.86 10.23 -9.05
CA ARG A 44 -14.83 9.68 -7.69
C ARG A 44 -16.05 8.81 -7.35
N VAL A 45 -16.70 8.27 -8.38
CA VAL A 45 -17.81 7.33 -8.23
C VAL A 45 -17.26 5.90 -8.18
N MET A 46 -17.78 5.07 -7.27
CA MET A 46 -17.49 3.63 -7.23
C MET A 46 -18.13 2.96 -8.44
N VAL A 47 -17.32 2.42 -9.34
CA VAL A 47 -17.77 1.85 -10.62
C VAL A 47 -17.54 0.36 -10.77
N SER A 48 -16.65 -0.21 -9.96
CA SER A 48 -16.37 -1.65 -9.99
C SER A 48 -15.77 -2.09 -8.65
N GLU A 49 -15.93 -3.37 -8.34
CA GLU A 49 -15.43 -4.00 -7.13
C GLU A 49 -14.67 -5.28 -7.46
N PHE A 50 -13.72 -5.65 -6.61
CA PHE A 50 -13.01 -6.92 -6.64
C PHE A 50 -13.02 -7.49 -5.22
N ASN A 51 -13.46 -8.75 -5.07
CA ASN A 51 -13.56 -9.41 -3.78
C ASN A 51 -13.36 -10.91 -3.95
N GLU A 52 -12.17 -11.41 -3.64
CA GLU A 52 -11.81 -12.80 -3.88
C GLU A 52 -11.05 -13.39 -2.70
N LEU A 53 -11.49 -14.57 -2.25
CA LEU A 53 -10.76 -15.39 -1.31
C LEU A 53 -9.68 -16.19 -2.04
N ILE A 54 -8.54 -16.36 -1.37
CA ILE A 54 -7.36 -17.03 -1.92
C ILE A 54 -7.05 -18.25 -1.07
N LYS A 55 -6.87 -19.38 -1.75
CA LYS A 55 -6.43 -20.62 -1.11
C LYS A 55 -4.94 -20.52 -0.75
N PRO A 56 -4.59 -20.57 0.55
CA PRO A 56 -3.19 -20.56 0.96
C PRO A 56 -2.47 -21.80 0.48
N GLN A 57 -1.22 -21.64 0.04
CA GLN A 57 -0.36 -22.70 -0.47
C GLN A 57 0.81 -22.99 0.47
N VAL A 58 1.09 -22.10 1.41
CA VAL A 58 2.22 -22.15 2.32
C VAL A 58 1.75 -22.34 3.76
N TYR A 59 0.84 -21.49 4.25
CA TYR A 59 0.37 -21.54 5.63
C TYR A 59 -1.01 -22.20 5.70
N HIS A 60 -1.04 -23.54 5.84
CA HIS A 60 -2.27 -24.34 5.84
C HIS A 60 -3.06 -24.30 7.14
N GLU A 61 -2.54 -23.67 8.17
CA GLU A 61 -3.25 -23.41 9.44
C GLU A 61 -3.44 -21.92 9.64
N MET A 62 -4.64 -21.52 10.06
CA MET A 62 -4.93 -20.11 10.33
C MET A 62 -4.15 -19.64 11.55
N HIS A 63 -3.41 -18.55 11.40
CA HIS A 63 -2.73 -17.92 12.51
C HIS A 63 -3.74 -17.39 13.54
N LYS A 64 -3.45 -17.56 14.83
CA LYS A 64 -4.38 -17.26 15.95
C LYS A 64 -4.89 -15.81 15.95
N ILE A 65 -4.06 -14.84 15.57
CA ILE A 65 -4.45 -13.43 15.50
C ILE A 65 -5.37 -13.22 14.29
N THR A 66 -4.98 -13.71 13.12
CA THR A 66 -5.75 -13.63 11.89
C THR A 66 -7.15 -14.23 12.08
N SER A 67 -7.24 -15.43 12.62
CA SER A 67 -8.53 -16.10 12.90
C SER A 67 -9.46 -15.30 13.82
N LYS A 68 -8.91 -14.52 14.76
CA LYS A 68 -9.73 -13.70 15.66
C LYS A 68 -10.23 -12.41 15.01
N LEU A 69 -9.50 -11.89 14.03
CA LEU A 69 -9.81 -10.62 13.40
C LEU A 69 -10.75 -10.77 12.22
N ILE A 70 -10.44 -11.65 11.28
CA ILE A 70 -11.10 -11.69 9.96
C ILE A 70 -12.30 -12.63 9.87
N HIS A 71 -12.56 -13.45 10.88
CA HIS A 71 -13.69 -14.40 10.92
C HIS A 71 -13.81 -15.34 9.70
N ILE A 72 -12.74 -15.54 8.93
CA ILE A 72 -12.65 -16.50 7.83
C ILE A 72 -12.13 -17.83 8.38
N GLN A 73 -12.75 -18.94 7.98
CA GLN A 73 -12.30 -20.28 8.33
C GLN A 73 -11.44 -20.86 7.21
N MET A 74 -10.47 -21.71 7.57
CA MET A 74 -9.58 -22.38 6.60
C MET A 74 -10.39 -23.15 5.54
N GLN A 75 -11.50 -23.78 5.93
CA GLN A 75 -12.38 -24.53 5.02
C GLN A 75 -13.01 -23.63 3.91
N GLU A 76 -13.18 -22.34 4.19
CA GLU A 76 -13.67 -21.38 3.19
C GLU A 76 -12.56 -21.06 2.19
N LEU A 77 -11.33 -20.86 2.70
CA LEU A 77 -10.16 -20.60 1.87
C LEU A 77 -9.78 -21.78 0.98
N GLU A 78 -9.99 -23.03 1.45
CA GLU A 78 -9.72 -24.24 0.64
C GLU A 78 -10.53 -24.31 -0.66
N ARG A 79 -11.64 -23.59 -0.74
CA ARG A 79 -12.50 -23.50 -1.94
C ARG A 79 -12.03 -22.39 -2.89
N GLY A 80 -11.15 -21.52 -2.44
CA GLY A 80 -10.59 -20.44 -3.22
C GLY A 80 -9.64 -20.94 -4.30
N ARG A 81 -9.27 -20.03 -5.18
CA ARG A 81 -8.23 -20.23 -6.20
C ARG A 81 -6.86 -19.84 -5.63
N PRO A 82 -5.74 -20.39 -6.17
CA PRO A 82 -4.40 -19.99 -5.72
C PRO A 82 -4.08 -18.54 -6.09
N PHE A 83 -3.16 -17.93 -5.32
CA PHE A 83 -2.78 -16.52 -5.51
C PHE A 83 -2.38 -16.14 -6.94
N PRO A 84 -1.61 -16.96 -7.72
CA PRO A 84 -1.26 -16.58 -9.10
C PRO A 84 -2.47 -16.35 -10.01
N GLU A 85 -3.54 -17.10 -9.82
CA GLU A 85 -4.78 -16.93 -10.62
C GLU A 85 -5.52 -15.68 -10.19
N VAL A 86 -5.79 -15.53 -8.89
CA VAL A 86 -6.54 -14.39 -8.32
C VAL A 86 -5.76 -13.08 -8.50
N GLY A 87 -4.46 -13.08 -8.24
CA GLY A 87 -3.58 -11.92 -8.45
C GLY A 87 -3.51 -11.53 -9.94
N GLY A 88 -3.48 -12.51 -10.84
CA GLY A 88 -3.57 -12.27 -12.28
C GLY A 88 -4.90 -11.65 -12.69
N ASP A 89 -6.03 -12.12 -12.14
CA ASP A 89 -7.36 -11.53 -12.35
C ASP A 89 -7.43 -10.11 -11.78
N PHE A 90 -6.87 -9.89 -10.59
CA PHE A 90 -6.79 -8.57 -9.99
C PHE A 90 -6.04 -7.56 -10.88
N VAL A 91 -4.85 -7.93 -11.37
CA VAL A 91 -4.09 -7.06 -12.28
C VAL A 91 -4.87 -6.77 -13.57
N ARG A 92 -5.56 -7.76 -14.14
CA ARG A 92 -6.43 -7.55 -15.31
C ARG A 92 -7.62 -6.64 -14.99
N TRP A 93 -8.23 -6.80 -13.80
CA TRP A 93 -9.34 -5.96 -13.35
C TRP A 93 -8.88 -4.51 -13.11
N CYS A 94 -7.66 -4.27 -12.64
CA CYS A 94 -7.09 -2.93 -12.54
C CYS A 94 -7.14 -2.19 -13.89
N GLY A 95 -6.97 -2.91 -15.01
CA GLY A 95 -7.04 -2.34 -16.36
C GLY A 95 -5.74 -1.68 -16.79
N GLN A 96 -5.79 -0.93 -17.89
CA GLN A 96 -4.64 -0.25 -18.49
C GLN A 96 -4.74 1.28 -18.45
N GLU A 97 -5.85 1.82 -17.95
CA GLU A 97 -6.00 3.25 -17.75
C GLU A 97 -5.04 3.74 -16.68
N GLU A 98 -4.78 5.04 -16.65
CA GLU A 98 -3.93 5.65 -15.63
C GLU A 98 -4.69 5.68 -14.29
N TYR A 99 -4.15 5.01 -13.27
CA TYR A 99 -4.73 4.95 -11.93
C TYR A 99 -3.68 5.10 -10.82
N LEU A 100 -4.13 5.48 -9.63
CA LEU A 100 -3.35 5.41 -8.40
C LEU A 100 -3.94 4.38 -7.45
N PHE A 101 -3.08 3.55 -6.88
CA PHE A 101 -3.48 2.74 -5.73
C PHE A 101 -3.71 3.61 -4.51
N CYS A 102 -4.66 3.20 -3.66
CA CYS A 102 -5.00 3.84 -2.41
C CYS A 102 -5.17 2.76 -1.34
N THR A 103 -4.53 2.91 -0.18
CA THR A 103 -4.58 1.92 0.90
C THR A 103 -4.75 2.60 2.25
N TRP A 104 -5.26 1.89 3.26
CA TRP A 104 -5.27 2.37 4.63
C TRP A 104 -3.95 2.03 5.33
N GLY A 105 -2.89 2.77 5.00
CA GLY A 105 -1.54 2.57 5.54
C GLY A 105 -0.50 2.22 4.48
N THR A 106 0.50 1.43 4.85
CA THR A 106 1.71 1.29 4.01
C THR A 106 2.09 -0.14 3.66
N LEU A 107 1.36 -1.16 4.10
CA LEU A 107 1.78 -2.56 3.97
C LEU A 107 1.20 -3.27 2.76
N ASP A 108 -0.03 -2.97 2.38
CA ASP A 108 -0.78 -3.72 1.38
C ASP A 108 -0.04 -3.85 0.04
N LEU A 109 0.47 -2.75 -0.50
CA LEU A 109 1.20 -2.79 -1.78
C LEU A 109 2.53 -3.54 -1.66
N THR A 110 3.22 -3.39 -0.54
CA THR A 110 4.47 -4.13 -0.28
C THR A 110 4.20 -5.62 -0.24
N GLU A 111 3.17 -6.06 0.50
CA GLU A 111 2.85 -7.48 0.63
C GLU A 111 2.22 -8.05 -0.65
N LEU A 112 1.45 -7.26 -1.40
CA LEU A 112 0.96 -7.66 -2.72
C LEU A 112 2.15 -7.97 -3.67
N GLN A 113 3.10 -7.05 -3.79
CA GLN A 113 4.27 -7.24 -4.62
C GLN A 113 5.17 -8.37 -4.11
N ARG A 114 5.26 -8.57 -2.79
CA ARG A 114 6.00 -9.70 -2.20
C ARG A 114 5.37 -11.05 -2.58
N ASN A 115 4.05 -11.17 -2.50
CA ASN A 115 3.36 -12.39 -2.92
C ASN A 115 3.52 -12.59 -4.44
N MET A 116 3.40 -11.53 -5.26
CA MET A 116 3.66 -11.61 -6.70
C MET A 116 5.10 -12.10 -6.99
N ALA A 117 6.11 -11.56 -6.28
CA ALA A 117 7.50 -11.99 -6.44
C ALA A 117 7.71 -13.46 -6.03
N TYR A 118 7.11 -13.88 -4.92
CA TYR A 118 7.22 -15.26 -4.44
C TYR A 118 6.68 -16.27 -5.47
N TYR A 119 5.57 -15.94 -6.13
CA TYR A 119 4.96 -16.76 -7.15
C TYR A 119 5.44 -16.44 -8.58
N GLU A 120 6.58 -15.75 -8.73
CA GLU A 120 7.22 -15.42 -10.01
C GLU A 120 6.30 -14.67 -10.99
N MET A 121 5.35 -13.89 -10.47
CA MET A 121 4.46 -13.04 -11.27
C MET A 121 5.15 -11.70 -11.63
N PRO A 122 4.76 -11.08 -12.75
CA PRO A 122 5.18 -9.71 -13.05
C PRO A 122 4.77 -8.74 -11.94
N LEU A 123 5.69 -7.91 -11.46
CA LEU A 123 5.43 -6.93 -10.41
C LEU A 123 4.65 -5.73 -10.94
N LEU A 124 3.98 -5.00 -10.05
CA LEU A 124 3.15 -3.83 -10.40
C LEU A 124 3.97 -2.70 -11.02
N ALA A 125 5.21 -2.54 -10.61
CA ALA A 125 6.12 -1.53 -11.15
C ALA A 125 7.58 -2.01 -11.11
N PRO A 126 8.43 -1.55 -12.03
CA PRO A 126 9.85 -1.89 -12.04
C PRO A 126 10.69 -1.10 -11.03
N GLY A 127 10.10 -0.15 -10.32
CA GLY A 127 10.71 0.74 -9.34
C GLY A 127 9.68 1.20 -8.30
N PRO A 128 9.99 2.25 -7.52
CA PRO A 128 9.08 2.75 -6.49
C PRO A 128 7.71 3.09 -7.05
N LEU A 129 6.67 2.50 -6.47
CA LEU A 129 5.28 2.67 -6.91
C LEU A 129 4.62 3.83 -6.12
N PRO A 130 4.23 4.94 -6.77
CA PRO A 130 3.48 5.99 -6.11
C PRO A 130 2.05 5.53 -5.77
N TYR A 131 1.56 5.94 -4.59
CA TYR A 131 0.21 5.63 -4.14
C TYR A 131 -0.29 6.64 -3.12
N LEU A 132 -1.58 6.62 -2.80
CA LEU A 132 -2.19 7.39 -1.73
C LEU A 132 -2.33 6.53 -0.45
N ASP A 133 -1.54 6.84 0.57
CA ASP A 133 -1.76 6.35 1.93
C ASP A 133 -2.91 7.18 2.54
N VAL A 134 -4.13 6.64 2.46
CA VAL A 134 -5.37 7.33 2.88
C VAL A 134 -5.35 7.64 4.37
N GLN A 135 -4.75 6.77 5.20
CA GLN A 135 -4.53 7.04 6.62
C GLN A 135 -3.66 8.28 6.86
N LYS A 136 -2.61 8.46 6.03
CA LYS A 136 -1.77 9.66 6.05
C LYS A 136 -2.54 10.89 5.56
N LEU A 137 -3.33 10.76 4.51
CA LEU A 137 -4.14 11.88 4.00
C LEU A 137 -5.18 12.30 5.02
N PHE A 138 -5.85 11.35 5.69
CA PHE A 138 -6.76 11.64 6.79
C PHE A 138 -6.07 12.44 7.92
N ALA A 139 -4.87 12.02 8.32
CA ALA A 139 -4.11 12.73 9.33
C ALA A 139 -3.67 14.14 8.90
N ILE A 140 -3.45 14.37 7.61
CA ILE A 140 -3.13 15.71 7.09
C ILE A 140 -4.37 16.60 7.02
N ALA A 141 -5.51 16.05 6.62
CA ALA A 141 -6.76 16.79 6.42
C ALA A 141 -7.46 17.15 7.74
N TYR A 142 -7.50 16.22 8.69
CA TYR A 142 -8.38 16.34 9.87
C TYR A 142 -7.67 16.29 11.21
N GLU A 143 -6.37 15.93 11.23
CA GLU A 143 -5.62 15.72 12.47
C GLU A 143 -4.23 16.37 12.39
N GLU A 144 -3.35 16.04 13.33
CA GLU A 144 -1.93 16.36 13.20
C GLU A 144 -1.25 15.31 12.31
N ARG A 145 -0.44 15.73 11.33
CA ARG A 145 0.24 14.89 10.32
C ARG A 145 0.93 13.62 10.86
N LYS A 146 1.28 13.59 12.14
CA LYS A 146 1.98 12.46 12.77
C LYS A 146 1.05 11.42 13.40
N ILE A 147 -0.21 11.75 13.57
CA ILE A 147 -1.19 10.88 14.20
C ILE A 147 -1.68 9.86 13.16
N ARG A 148 -1.61 8.58 13.50
CA ARG A 148 -2.15 7.50 12.69
C ARG A 148 -3.34 6.89 13.44
N ARG A 149 -4.50 7.01 12.85
CA ARG A 149 -5.75 6.46 13.38
C ARG A 149 -6.09 5.15 12.70
N ASN A 150 -6.80 4.26 13.36
CA ASN A 150 -7.39 3.10 12.72
C ASN A 150 -8.57 3.51 11.82
N LEU A 151 -9.00 2.61 10.96
CA LEU A 151 -10.06 2.85 9.98
C LEU A 151 -11.39 3.19 10.65
N GLU A 152 -11.77 2.45 11.71
CA GLU A 152 -13.03 2.69 12.44
C GLU A 152 -13.10 4.09 13.05
N TYR A 153 -11.99 4.59 13.61
CA TYR A 153 -11.92 5.95 14.13
C TYR A 153 -12.23 6.99 13.04
N ALA A 154 -11.64 6.83 11.85
CA ALA A 154 -11.85 7.77 10.76
C ALA A 154 -13.29 7.75 10.24
N ILE A 155 -13.91 6.57 10.20
CA ILE A 155 -15.33 6.40 9.85
C ILE A 155 -16.23 7.11 10.87
N ASP A 156 -16.00 6.91 12.16
CA ASP A 156 -16.75 7.57 13.23
C ASP A 156 -16.55 9.08 13.21
N TYR A 157 -15.32 9.53 13.00
CA TYR A 157 -14.97 10.96 12.91
C TYR A 157 -15.69 11.66 11.75
N LEU A 158 -15.77 11.01 10.59
CA LEU A 158 -16.42 11.56 9.39
C LEU A 158 -17.92 11.25 9.33
N HIS A 159 -18.48 10.61 10.37
CA HIS A 159 -19.90 10.20 10.42
C HIS A 159 -20.33 9.36 9.21
N ILE A 160 -19.44 8.48 8.73
CA ILE A 160 -19.74 7.56 7.64
C ILE A 160 -20.60 6.42 8.18
N GLU A 161 -21.70 6.11 7.51
CA GLU A 161 -22.60 5.01 7.88
C GLU A 161 -21.87 3.65 7.80
N LYS A 162 -21.98 2.85 8.87
CA LYS A 162 -21.44 1.50 8.98
C LYS A 162 -22.46 0.49 8.45
N ASP A 163 -22.49 0.35 7.13
CA ASP A 163 -23.50 -0.44 6.39
C ASP A 163 -23.06 -1.88 6.10
N ILE A 164 -21.77 -2.19 6.24
CA ILE A 164 -21.22 -3.55 6.10
C ILE A 164 -20.28 -3.90 7.26
N PRO A 165 -20.07 -5.18 7.60
CA PRO A 165 -19.15 -5.60 8.67
C PRO A 165 -17.69 -5.26 8.36
N PHE A 166 -16.88 -4.94 9.38
CA PHE A 166 -15.44 -4.73 9.29
C PHE A 166 -14.63 -6.03 9.26
N HIS A 167 -13.32 -5.88 9.08
CA HIS A 167 -12.32 -6.95 9.13
C HIS A 167 -12.51 -7.99 8.01
N ARG A 168 -12.79 -7.49 6.83
CA ARG A 168 -12.73 -8.18 5.56
C ARG A 168 -12.11 -7.24 4.55
N ALA A 169 -11.21 -7.72 3.72
CA ALA A 169 -10.50 -6.91 2.75
C ALA A 169 -11.43 -6.03 1.90
N PHE A 170 -12.53 -6.59 1.41
CA PHE A 170 -13.52 -5.82 0.66
C PHE A 170 -14.15 -4.69 1.49
N SER A 171 -14.54 -4.98 2.72
CA SER A 171 -15.20 -3.99 3.58
C SER A 171 -14.26 -2.85 3.95
N ASP A 172 -13.01 -3.17 4.25
CA ASP A 172 -12.02 -2.18 4.65
C ASP A 172 -11.58 -1.33 3.45
N ALA A 173 -11.48 -1.92 2.23
CA ALA A 173 -11.33 -1.17 0.98
C ALA A 173 -12.53 -0.26 0.69
N TYR A 174 -13.76 -0.72 0.91
CA TYR A 174 -14.98 0.05 0.73
C TYR A 174 -15.05 1.27 1.64
N TYR A 175 -14.77 1.09 2.94
CA TYR A 175 -14.73 2.22 3.88
C TYR A 175 -13.57 3.16 3.61
N THR A 176 -12.42 2.63 3.23
CA THR A 176 -11.28 3.45 2.79
C THR A 176 -11.64 4.29 1.57
N ALA A 177 -12.40 3.74 0.62
CA ALA A 177 -12.89 4.48 -0.54
C ALA A 177 -13.86 5.60 -0.14
N LYS A 178 -14.82 5.36 0.77
CA LYS A 178 -15.72 6.40 1.30
C LYS A 178 -14.94 7.55 1.98
N ILE A 179 -13.92 7.20 2.78
CA ILE A 179 -13.05 8.20 3.43
C ILE A 179 -12.26 8.98 2.37
N LEU A 180 -11.68 8.29 1.39
CA LEU A 180 -10.92 8.96 0.32
C LEU A 180 -11.80 9.94 -0.47
N ILE A 181 -13.02 9.54 -0.84
CA ILE A 181 -13.97 10.44 -1.52
C ILE A 181 -14.21 11.68 -0.68
N ARG A 182 -14.49 11.54 0.61
CA ARG A 182 -14.72 12.65 1.53
C ARG A 182 -13.50 13.58 1.64
N ILE A 183 -12.30 13.00 1.76
CA ILE A 183 -11.04 13.77 1.77
C ILE A 183 -10.88 14.57 0.48
N LEU A 184 -11.11 13.95 -0.68
CA LEU A 184 -10.95 14.60 -1.99
C LEU A 184 -12.01 15.66 -2.26
N GLU A 185 -13.18 15.60 -1.63
CA GLU A 185 -14.23 16.61 -1.70
C GLU A 185 -13.92 17.81 -0.81
N GLU A 186 -13.50 17.58 0.43
CA GLU A 186 -13.31 18.63 1.44
C GLU A 186 -11.89 19.24 1.42
N HIS A 187 -10.88 18.43 1.06
CA HIS A 187 -9.45 18.76 1.10
C HIS A 187 -8.71 18.28 -0.15
N PRO A 188 -9.10 18.68 -1.38
CA PRO A 188 -8.49 18.19 -2.61
C PRO A 188 -6.98 18.45 -2.70
N GLU A 189 -6.48 19.49 -2.02
CA GLU A 189 -5.06 19.85 -2.00
C GLU A 189 -4.16 18.79 -1.35
N VAL A 190 -4.70 17.88 -0.53
CA VAL A 190 -3.87 16.89 0.16
C VAL A 190 -3.39 15.75 -0.76
N VAL A 191 -3.99 15.57 -1.92
CA VAL A 191 -3.66 14.51 -2.89
C VAL A 191 -2.20 14.56 -3.36
N VAL A 192 -1.57 15.72 -3.33
CA VAL A 192 -0.16 15.90 -3.67
C VAL A 192 0.79 15.17 -2.70
N ASN A 193 0.28 14.75 -1.53
CA ASN A 193 1.09 14.08 -0.51
C ASN A 193 1.27 12.57 -0.79
N LEU A 194 1.71 12.23 -2.00
CA LEU A 194 1.97 10.85 -2.40
C LEU A 194 2.87 10.10 -1.41
N SER A 195 2.60 8.83 -1.25
CA SER A 195 3.51 7.84 -0.68
C SER A 195 4.13 7.02 -1.78
N TYR A 196 5.16 6.26 -1.47
CA TYR A 196 5.86 5.41 -2.42
C TYR A 196 6.09 4.06 -1.77
N ASP A 197 5.56 3.01 -2.36
CA ASP A 197 6.01 1.67 -2.05
C ASP A 197 7.40 1.45 -2.63
N THR A 198 8.27 0.86 -1.85
CA THR A 198 9.69 0.68 -2.18
C THR A 198 10.10 -0.78 -2.18
N PHE A 199 9.13 -1.69 -2.39
CA PHE A 199 9.43 -3.11 -2.61
C PHE A 199 10.41 -3.28 -3.78
N CYS A 200 10.19 -2.52 -4.86
CA CYS A 200 11.14 -2.36 -5.94
C CYS A 200 11.87 -1.02 -5.78
N PRO A 201 13.15 -1.01 -5.36
CA PRO A 201 13.93 0.23 -5.32
C PRO A 201 14.26 0.73 -6.73
N PRO A 202 14.67 2.00 -6.88
CA PRO A 202 15.22 2.50 -8.14
C PRO A 202 16.42 1.67 -8.59
N LYS A 203 16.45 1.26 -9.86
CA LYS A 203 17.56 0.44 -10.41
C LYS A 203 18.81 1.25 -10.65
N ASP A 204 18.66 2.47 -11.11
CA ASP A 204 19.77 3.36 -11.41
C ASP A 204 19.46 4.81 -10.98
N ARG A 205 20.45 5.71 -11.18
CA ARG A 205 20.34 7.13 -10.79
C ARG A 205 19.19 7.88 -11.49
N ARG A 206 18.75 7.45 -12.66
CA ARG A 206 17.68 8.13 -13.42
C ARG A 206 16.32 7.81 -12.84
N ASP A 207 16.21 6.63 -12.23
CA ASP A 207 14.97 6.13 -11.62
C ASP A 207 14.79 6.62 -10.16
N GLU A 208 15.82 7.31 -9.61
CA GLU A 208 15.77 7.84 -8.24
C GLU A 208 14.63 8.85 -8.07
N VAL A 209 13.81 8.66 -7.03
CA VAL A 209 12.65 9.52 -6.79
C VAL A 209 13.07 10.79 -6.06
N LYS A 210 12.68 11.94 -6.61
CA LYS A 210 12.81 13.26 -5.98
C LYS A 210 11.44 13.92 -5.94
N ALA A 211 10.77 13.86 -4.80
CA ALA A 211 9.42 14.40 -4.62
C ALA A 211 9.43 15.61 -3.69
N GLN A 212 8.67 16.63 -4.05
CA GLN A 212 8.46 17.82 -3.25
C GLN A 212 7.07 17.81 -2.63
N PHE A 213 7.03 18.16 -1.34
CA PHE A 213 5.82 18.37 -0.57
C PHE A 213 5.90 19.76 0.11
N ASP A 214 4.80 20.27 0.62
CA ASP A 214 4.75 21.63 1.19
C ASP A 214 5.80 21.90 2.26
N THR A 215 6.08 20.92 3.12
CA THR A 215 6.95 21.09 4.29
C THR A 215 8.26 20.28 4.23
N TYR A 216 8.43 19.40 3.25
CA TYR A 216 9.62 18.56 3.11
C TYR A 216 9.82 18.13 1.66
N VAL A 217 11.02 17.63 1.39
CA VAL A 217 11.36 16.92 0.14
C VAL A 217 11.73 15.48 0.47
N LYS A 218 11.36 14.56 -0.40
CA LYS A 218 11.66 13.13 -0.28
C LYS A 218 12.61 12.73 -1.40
N TYR A 219 13.65 12.02 -1.04
CA TYR A 219 14.58 11.40 -1.98
C TYR A 219 14.62 9.90 -1.70
N ILE A 220 14.42 9.08 -2.72
CA ILE A 220 14.58 7.63 -2.67
C ILE A 220 15.70 7.28 -3.64
N SER A 221 16.81 6.83 -3.08
CA SER A 221 17.99 6.45 -3.86
C SER A 221 17.82 5.05 -4.46
N ARG A 222 18.62 4.77 -5.47
CA ARG A 222 18.90 3.41 -5.90
C ARG A 222 19.52 2.58 -4.78
N GLU A 223 19.59 1.28 -4.99
CA GLU A 223 20.31 0.37 -4.12
C GLU A 223 21.83 0.66 -4.10
N PHE A 224 22.42 0.41 -2.95
CA PHE A 224 23.85 0.40 -2.73
C PHE A 224 24.24 -0.95 -2.12
N LYS A 225 25.42 -1.43 -2.45
CA LYS A 225 25.96 -2.68 -1.92
C LYS A 225 26.00 -2.68 -0.37
N ASP A 226 26.33 -1.54 0.20
CA ASP A 226 26.39 -1.34 1.64
C ASP A 226 26.25 0.15 2.01
N LYS A 227 26.20 0.43 3.31
CA LYS A 227 26.10 1.80 3.82
C LYS A 227 27.34 2.65 3.50
N THR A 228 28.52 2.03 3.34
CA THR A 228 29.76 2.75 3.03
C THR A 228 29.69 3.32 1.63
N GLU A 229 29.24 2.52 0.68
CA GLU A 229 29.02 2.98 -0.70
C GLU A 229 27.94 4.09 -0.74
N ALA A 230 26.83 3.91 0.00
CA ALA A 230 25.77 4.92 0.07
C ALA A 230 26.28 6.25 0.64
N PHE A 231 27.13 6.21 1.68
CA PHE A 231 27.73 7.43 2.25
C PHE A 231 28.81 8.07 1.39
N ALA A 232 29.33 7.39 0.38
CA ALA A 232 30.22 7.98 -0.62
C ALA A 232 29.44 8.76 -1.71
N ASP A 233 28.13 8.53 -1.84
CA ASP A 233 27.29 9.23 -2.81
C ASP A 233 26.92 10.63 -2.31
N LYS A 234 27.25 11.66 -3.11
CA LYS A 234 27.04 13.08 -2.75
C LYS A 234 25.55 13.44 -2.58
N GLU A 235 24.66 12.83 -3.34
CA GLU A 235 23.22 13.08 -3.21
C GLU A 235 22.69 12.48 -1.90
N VAL A 236 23.11 11.27 -1.56
CA VAL A 236 22.73 10.59 -0.32
C VAL A 236 23.19 11.36 0.90
N VAL A 237 24.41 11.91 0.91
CA VAL A 237 24.96 12.64 2.08
C VAL A 237 24.59 14.12 2.08
N SER A 238 24.12 14.67 0.97
CA SER A 238 23.76 16.09 0.90
C SER A 238 22.74 16.49 1.96
N SER A 239 23.02 17.54 2.68
CA SER A 239 22.05 18.21 3.57
C SER A 239 21.32 19.37 2.89
N LYS A 240 21.53 19.57 1.59
CA LYS A 240 20.91 20.63 0.81
C LYS A 240 19.66 20.11 0.09
N CYS A 241 18.66 20.95 0.01
CA CYS A 241 17.51 20.71 -0.85
C CYS A 241 17.96 20.64 -2.31
N TYR A 242 17.58 19.61 -3.03
CA TYR A 242 17.93 19.45 -4.46
C TYR A 242 17.22 20.48 -5.37
N LEU A 243 16.21 21.20 -4.86
CA LEU A 243 15.47 22.21 -5.61
C LEU A 243 16.01 23.62 -5.34
N CYS A 244 16.05 24.05 -4.07
CA CYS A 244 16.39 25.42 -3.70
C CYS A 244 17.77 25.56 -3.05
N HIS A 245 18.53 24.47 -2.93
CA HIS A 245 19.88 24.37 -2.36
C HIS A 245 20.04 24.91 -0.91
N ARG A 246 18.95 25.19 -0.20
CA ARG A 246 18.98 25.57 1.21
C ARG A 246 19.28 24.36 2.09
N ASN A 247 19.90 24.59 3.25
CA ASN A 247 20.16 23.55 4.21
C ASN A 247 18.85 22.98 4.79
N LEU A 248 18.77 21.67 4.89
CA LEU A 248 17.64 20.90 5.39
C LEU A 248 18.03 20.12 6.65
N ARG A 249 17.07 19.93 7.54
CA ARG A 249 17.19 18.89 8.57
C ARG A 249 16.94 17.54 7.92
N LYS A 250 18.01 16.76 7.76
CA LYS A 250 17.96 15.46 7.10
C LYS A 250 17.50 14.37 8.08
N LYS A 251 16.63 13.50 7.58
CA LYS A 251 16.27 12.22 8.22
C LYS A 251 16.51 11.10 7.21
N ILE A 252 17.45 10.20 7.50
CA ILE A 252 17.72 9.03 6.68
C ILE A 252 16.92 7.86 7.24
N LYS A 253 16.19 7.16 6.37
CA LYS A 253 15.54 5.90 6.67
C LYS A 253 16.16 4.84 5.75
N TRP A 254 16.76 3.82 6.35
CA TRP A 254 17.30 2.67 5.65
C TRP A 254 16.24 1.61 5.50
N PHE A 255 16.19 0.98 4.36
CA PHE A 255 15.43 -0.25 4.13
C PHE A 255 16.28 -1.20 3.30
N SER A 256 16.12 -2.49 3.51
CA SER A 256 16.74 -3.52 2.67
C SER A 256 15.90 -3.70 1.42
N ALA A 257 16.53 -3.91 0.28
CA ALA A 257 15.86 -4.50 -0.87
C ALA A 257 15.61 -5.99 -0.57
N ASN A 258 14.49 -6.46 -1.01
CA ASN A 258 14.04 -7.84 -0.75
C ASN A 258 14.54 -8.80 -1.83
#